data_f0bc126e081686f276d46b1e7e07572a
#
_entry.id   f0bc126e081686f276d46b1e7e07572a
#
_cell.length_a   1.000
_cell.length_b   1.000
_cell.length_c   1.000
_cell.angle_alpha   90.00
_cell.angle_beta   90.00
_cell.angle_gamma   90.00
#
_symmetry.space_group_name_H-M   'P 1'
#
loop_
_entity.id
_entity.type
_entity.pdbx_description
1 polymer ?
#
loop_
_entity_poly.entity_id
_entity_poly.type
_entity_poly.pdbx_seq_one_letter_code
_entity_poly.pdbx_strand_id
1 'polypeptide(L)'
;MAIPSLLAVSAVHQHLVKTKKRTSLAIILESGEPREVHHFATLLGYGACAINPYLALDTIHELIEEGMIKKDYYAAVEDYNHAVISGIVKIAAKMGISTIQSYQGSQIFEAIGISADVIDKYFTGTVSRV
;
A
#
# COMPACT_ATOMS: atom_id res chain seq x y z
N MET A 1 -10.92 -1.98 17.83
CA MET A 1 -9.92 -1.22 17.07
C MET A 1 -9.57 -2.02 15.82
N ALA A 2 -9.55 -1.40 14.64
CA ALA A 2 -9.22 -2.10 13.41
C ALA A 2 -7.71 -2.50 13.39
N ILE A 3 -7.40 -3.60 12.71
CA ILE A 3 -6.01 -4.01 12.49
C ILE A 3 -5.39 -3.02 11.48
N PRO A 4 -4.17 -2.51 11.72
CA PRO A 4 -3.47 -1.67 10.74
C PRO A 4 -3.37 -2.36 9.37
N SER A 5 -3.65 -1.65 8.29
CA SER A 5 -3.75 -2.21 6.94
C SER A 5 -2.47 -2.91 6.49
N LEU A 6 -1.32 -2.32 6.78
CA LEU A 6 -0.03 -2.91 6.43
C LEU A 6 0.22 -4.25 7.14
N LEU A 7 -0.12 -4.32 8.45
CA LEU A 7 -0.02 -5.55 9.21
C LEU A 7 -0.96 -6.63 8.66
N ALA A 8 -2.20 -6.27 8.32
CA ALA A 8 -3.17 -7.20 7.76
C ALA A 8 -2.70 -7.77 6.41
N VAL A 9 -2.26 -6.90 5.48
CA VAL A 9 -1.75 -7.30 4.16
C VAL A 9 -0.54 -8.22 4.31
N SER A 10 0.45 -7.82 5.12
CA SER A 10 1.66 -8.61 5.30
C SER A 10 1.39 -9.95 5.98
N ALA A 11 0.53 -9.99 7.00
CA ALA A 11 0.15 -11.23 7.68
C ALA A 11 -0.53 -12.22 6.71
N VAL A 12 -1.48 -11.75 5.88
CA VAL A 12 -2.14 -12.59 4.86
C VAL A 12 -1.13 -13.05 3.82
N HIS A 13 -0.27 -12.15 3.33
CA HIS A 13 0.79 -12.48 2.38
C HIS A 13 1.69 -13.58 2.92
N GLN A 14 2.23 -13.45 4.13
CA GLN A 14 3.10 -14.43 4.76
C GLN A 14 2.39 -15.77 5.00
N HIS A 15 1.12 -15.73 5.41
CA HIS A 15 0.33 -16.95 5.55
C HIS A 15 0.15 -17.68 4.21
N LEU A 16 -0.16 -16.97 3.15
CA LEU A 16 -0.29 -17.53 1.80
C LEU A 16 1.03 -18.08 1.26
N VAL A 17 2.16 -17.45 1.57
CA VAL A 17 3.50 -17.97 1.22
C VAL A 17 3.76 -19.28 1.96
N LYS A 18 3.56 -19.32 3.29
CA LYS A 18 3.75 -20.52 4.12
C LYS A 18 2.86 -21.70 3.68
N THR A 19 1.65 -21.41 3.26
CA THR A 19 0.69 -22.44 2.77
C THR A 19 0.82 -22.74 1.28
N LYS A 20 1.80 -22.15 0.58
CA LYS A 20 2.05 -22.30 -0.86
C LYS A 20 0.85 -21.92 -1.76
N LYS A 21 0.03 -20.98 -1.31
CA LYS A 21 -1.17 -20.49 -2.02
C LYS A 21 -1.00 -19.08 -2.58
N ARG A 22 0.13 -18.41 -2.31
CA ARG A 22 0.31 -16.99 -2.67
C ARG A 22 0.15 -16.71 -4.17
N THR A 23 0.61 -17.61 -5.03
CA THR A 23 0.55 -17.46 -6.49
C THR A 23 -0.84 -17.71 -7.07
N SER A 24 -1.75 -18.31 -6.31
CA SER A 24 -3.12 -18.61 -6.77
C SER A 24 -4.13 -17.51 -6.42
N LEU A 25 -3.72 -16.48 -5.66
CA LEU A 25 -4.62 -15.47 -5.13
C LEU A 25 -4.03 -14.07 -5.28
N ALA A 26 -4.88 -13.09 -5.60
CA ALA A 26 -4.57 -11.67 -5.50
C ALA A 26 -5.04 -11.13 -4.14
N ILE A 27 -4.25 -10.24 -3.52
CA ILE A 27 -4.62 -9.53 -2.31
C ILE A 27 -5.13 -8.16 -2.72
N ILE A 28 -6.42 -7.90 -2.49
CA ILE A 28 -7.05 -6.60 -2.70
C ILE A 28 -7.32 -6.01 -1.32
N LEU A 29 -6.81 -4.80 -1.08
CA LEU A 29 -7.04 -4.07 0.16
C LEU A 29 -8.07 -2.97 -0.05
N GLU A 30 -9.10 -2.95 0.79
CA GLU A 30 -10.00 -1.81 0.94
C GLU A 30 -9.78 -1.21 2.33
N SER A 31 -9.38 0.06 2.41
CA SER A 31 -9.02 0.70 3.67
C SER A 31 -9.11 2.22 3.59
N GLY A 32 -9.42 2.84 4.74
CA GLY A 32 -9.34 4.29 4.93
C GLY A 32 -7.94 4.81 5.28
N GLU A 33 -6.95 3.95 5.53
CA GLU A 33 -5.61 4.39 5.95
C GLU A 33 -4.76 4.97 4.80
N PRO A 34 -4.72 4.36 3.59
CA PRO A 34 -3.87 4.86 2.51
C PRO A 34 -4.38 6.20 1.97
N ARG A 35 -3.50 7.22 1.96
CA ARG A 35 -3.82 8.58 1.52
C ARG A 35 -2.76 9.19 0.62
N GLU A 36 -1.49 8.82 0.81
CA GLU A 36 -0.36 9.40 0.09
C GLU A 36 0.57 8.31 -0.47
N VAL A 37 1.47 8.71 -1.37
CA VAL A 37 2.29 7.80 -2.19
C VAL A 37 3.01 6.72 -1.39
N HIS A 38 3.60 7.04 -0.23
CA HIS A 38 4.36 6.08 0.56
C HIS A 38 3.48 5.01 1.23
N HIS A 39 2.22 5.34 1.55
CA HIS A 39 1.27 4.34 2.02
C HIS A 39 1.02 3.27 0.96
N PHE A 40 0.78 3.69 -0.29
CA PHE A 40 0.59 2.76 -1.41
C PHE A 40 1.85 1.98 -1.73
N ALA A 41 3.00 2.65 -1.78
CA ALA A 41 4.28 2.02 -2.05
C ALA A 41 4.59 0.92 -1.01
N THR A 42 4.35 1.20 0.27
CA THR A 42 4.58 0.23 1.34
C THR A 42 3.63 -0.97 1.24
N LEU A 43 2.34 -0.72 1.02
CA LEU A 43 1.33 -1.78 0.86
C LEU A 43 1.64 -2.69 -0.33
N LEU A 44 2.03 -2.13 -1.47
CA LEU A 44 2.49 -2.91 -2.63
C LEU A 44 3.74 -3.71 -2.30
N GLY A 45 4.71 -3.10 -1.61
CA GLY A 45 5.95 -3.76 -1.17
C GLY A 45 5.73 -4.94 -0.24
N TYR A 46 4.63 -4.99 0.49
CA TYR A 46 4.25 -6.09 1.37
C TYR A 46 3.17 -7.01 0.81
N GLY A 47 2.80 -6.88 -0.46
CA GLY A 47 2.06 -7.90 -1.19
C GLY A 47 0.65 -7.53 -1.63
N ALA A 48 0.18 -6.29 -1.43
CA ALA A 48 -1.07 -5.84 -2.02
C ALA A 48 -0.97 -5.84 -3.57
N CYS A 49 -2.00 -6.31 -4.24
CA CYS A 49 -2.10 -6.29 -5.70
C CYS A 49 -2.94 -5.12 -6.19
N ALA A 50 -3.96 -4.74 -5.42
CA ALA A 50 -4.80 -3.58 -5.66
C ALA A 50 -5.20 -2.95 -4.33
N ILE A 51 -5.46 -1.65 -4.34
CA ILE A 51 -5.82 -0.88 -3.15
C ILE A 51 -6.99 0.04 -3.50
N ASN A 52 -8.07 -0.04 -2.71
CA ASN A 52 -9.17 0.89 -2.73
C ASN A 52 -9.08 1.82 -1.51
N PRO A 53 -8.59 3.07 -1.66
CA PRO A 53 -8.47 4.04 -0.58
C PRO A 53 -9.78 4.82 -0.39
N TYR A 54 -10.85 4.13 0.03
CA TYR A 54 -12.20 4.69 0.01
C TYR A 54 -12.32 6.04 0.74
N LEU A 55 -11.65 6.20 1.89
CA LEU A 55 -11.73 7.44 2.66
C LEU A 55 -11.03 8.62 1.95
N ALA A 56 -9.94 8.37 1.23
CA ALA A 56 -9.31 9.42 0.42
C ALA A 56 -10.23 9.87 -0.73
N LEU A 57 -10.96 8.93 -1.34
CA LEU A 57 -11.92 9.23 -2.39
C LEU A 57 -13.13 9.98 -1.85
N ASP A 58 -13.66 9.59 -0.69
CA ASP A 58 -14.75 10.29 0.00
C ASP A 58 -14.33 11.71 0.40
N THR A 59 -13.09 11.89 0.87
CA THR A 59 -12.55 13.22 1.19
C THR A 59 -12.46 14.12 -0.05
N ILE A 60 -12.08 13.58 -1.21
CA ILE A 60 -12.10 14.35 -2.47
C ILE A 60 -13.53 14.82 -2.79
N HIS A 61 -14.51 13.95 -2.62
CA HIS A 61 -15.92 14.29 -2.83
C HIS A 61 -16.37 15.44 -1.89
N GLU A 62 -16.06 15.32 -0.60
CA GLU A 62 -16.39 16.34 0.40
C GLU A 62 -15.75 17.70 0.06
N LEU A 63 -14.47 17.71 -0.31
CA LEU A 63 -13.76 18.95 -0.70
C LEU A 63 -14.34 19.61 -1.96
N ILE A 64 -14.94 18.84 -2.85
CA ILE A 64 -15.66 19.37 -4.02
C ILE A 64 -16.99 19.98 -3.57
N GLU A 65 -17.75 19.31 -2.70
CA GLU A 65 -19.01 19.84 -2.18
C GLU A 65 -18.83 21.14 -1.38
N GLU A 66 -17.73 21.23 -0.63
CA GLU A 66 -17.34 22.45 0.09
C GLU A 66 -16.78 23.56 -0.82
N GLY A 67 -16.62 23.29 -2.10
CA GLY A 67 -16.11 24.25 -3.08
C GLY A 67 -14.60 24.53 -3.00
N MET A 68 -13.85 23.75 -2.24
CA MET A 68 -12.40 23.85 -2.14
C MET A 68 -11.71 23.32 -3.41
N ILE A 69 -12.27 22.29 -4.04
CA ILE A 69 -11.81 21.76 -5.33
C ILE A 69 -12.86 22.11 -6.39
N LYS A 70 -12.44 22.88 -7.42
CA LYS A 70 -13.30 23.30 -8.52
C LYS A 70 -13.10 22.39 -9.74
N LYS A 71 -13.38 21.11 -9.57
CA LYS A 71 -13.32 20.09 -10.63
C LYS A 71 -14.48 19.12 -10.49
N ASP A 72 -14.79 18.43 -11.59
CA ASP A 72 -15.64 17.25 -11.55
C ASP A 72 -14.98 16.15 -10.70
N TYR A 73 -15.80 15.35 -10.00
CA TYR A 73 -15.34 14.29 -9.11
C TYR A 73 -14.44 13.29 -9.84
N TYR A 74 -14.86 12.81 -11.00
CA TYR A 74 -14.07 11.80 -11.74
C TYR A 74 -12.72 12.37 -12.20
N ALA A 75 -12.70 13.61 -12.64
CA ALA A 75 -11.46 14.29 -13.02
C ALA A 75 -10.52 14.50 -11.82
N ALA A 76 -11.07 14.83 -10.64
CA ALA A 76 -10.27 14.98 -9.42
C ALA A 76 -9.69 13.64 -8.94
N VAL A 77 -10.48 12.57 -9.00
CA VAL A 77 -10.02 11.20 -8.68
C VAL A 77 -8.95 10.73 -9.66
N GLU A 78 -9.09 11.03 -10.95
CA GLU A 78 -8.08 10.71 -11.98
C GLU A 78 -6.76 11.44 -11.69
N ASP A 79 -6.80 12.73 -11.35
CA ASP A 79 -5.61 13.49 -10.94
C ASP A 79 -4.93 12.88 -9.71
N TYR A 80 -5.71 12.50 -8.71
CA TYR A 80 -5.20 11.84 -7.51
C TYR A 80 -4.52 10.51 -7.84
N ASN A 81 -5.20 9.66 -8.62
CA ASN A 81 -4.65 8.37 -9.04
C ASN A 81 -3.36 8.56 -9.87
N HIS A 82 -3.35 9.50 -10.79
CA HIS A 82 -2.17 9.83 -11.60
C HIS A 82 -1.00 10.30 -10.73
N ALA A 83 -1.25 11.13 -9.72
CA ALA A 83 -0.22 11.59 -8.78
C ALA A 83 0.37 10.43 -7.97
N VAL A 84 -0.49 9.53 -7.45
CA VAL A 84 -0.06 8.34 -6.71
C VAL A 84 0.76 7.40 -7.59
N ILE A 85 0.28 7.08 -8.80
CA ILE A 85 0.97 6.20 -9.74
C ILE A 85 2.33 6.79 -10.14
N SER A 86 2.37 8.08 -10.47
CA SER A 86 3.62 8.78 -10.82
C SER A 86 4.62 8.75 -9.67
N GLY A 87 4.14 8.88 -8.43
CA GLY A 87 4.96 8.76 -7.23
C GLY A 87 5.53 7.34 -7.04
N ILE A 88 4.72 6.31 -7.24
CA ILE A 88 5.16 4.91 -7.16
C ILE A 88 6.21 4.61 -8.24
N VAL A 89 5.98 5.04 -9.48
CA VAL A 89 6.96 4.90 -10.58
C VAL A 89 8.28 5.58 -10.22
N LYS A 90 8.22 6.77 -9.63
CA LYS A 90 9.41 7.51 -9.18
C LYS A 90 10.17 6.76 -8.08
N ILE A 91 9.47 6.14 -7.12
CA ILE A 91 10.07 5.32 -6.08
C ILE A 91 10.76 4.09 -6.70
N ALA A 92 10.05 3.34 -7.56
CA ALA A 92 10.60 2.17 -8.24
C ALA A 92 11.84 2.54 -9.08
N ALA A 93 11.78 3.65 -9.82
CA ALA A 93 12.91 4.12 -10.64
C ALA A 93 14.15 4.45 -9.79
N LYS A 94 13.98 5.10 -8.63
CA LYS A 94 15.09 5.37 -7.70
C LYS A 94 15.72 4.11 -7.12
N MET A 95 14.97 3.02 -7.05
CA MET A 95 15.45 1.72 -6.56
C MET A 95 15.96 0.82 -7.69
N GLY A 96 15.97 1.29 -8.93
CA GLY A 96 16.38 0.51 -10.09
C GLY A 96 15.41 -0.61 -10.48
N ILE A 97 14.15 -0.51 -10.05
CA ILE A 97 13.10 -1.50 -10.33
C ILE A 97 12.33 -1.06 -11.57
N SER A 98 12.31 -1.88 -12.61
CA SER A 98 11.72 -1.57 -13.92
C SER A 98 10.31 -2.12 -14.11
N THR A 99 9.88 -3.07 -13.28
CA THR A 99 8.54 -3.70 -13.37
C THR A 99 7.85 -3.73 -12.02
N ILE A 100 6.54 -3.52 -12.00
CA ILE A 100 5.77 -3.56 -10.76
C ILE A 100 5.79 -4.95 -10.10
N GLN A 101 5.88 -6.01 -10.87
CA GLN A 101 5.99 -7.37 -10.37
C GLN A 101 7.25 -7.58 -9.52
N SER A 102 8.35 -6.94 -9.86
CA SER A 102 9.57 -6.99 -9.07
C SER A 102 9.51 -6.15 -7.79
N TYR A 103 8.57 -5.20 -7.73
CA TYR A 103 8.32 -4.37 -6.56
C TYR A 103 7.34 -5.02 -5.57
N GLN A 104 6.32 -5.71 -6.08
CA GLN A 104 5.29 -6.35 -5.26
C GLN A 104 5.89 -7.44 -4.37
N GLY A 105 5.68 -7.32 -3.06
CA GLY A 105 6.20 -8.27 -2.07
C GLY A 105 7.72 -8.23 -1.89
N SER A 106 8.40 -7.23 -2.41
CA SER A 106 9.87 -7.08 -2.30
C SER A 106 10.35 -6.77 -0.89
N GLN A 107 9.48 -6.24 -0.01
CA GLN A 107 9.75 -5.94 1.40
C GLN A 107 11.03 -5.08 1.62
N ILE A 108 11.27 -4.13 0.72
CA ILE A 108 12.48 -3.29 0.68
C ILE A 108 12.44 -2.12 1.70
N PHE A 109 11.79 -2.33 2.81
CA PHE A 109 11.63 -1.36 3.91
C PHE A 109 12.28 -1.89 5.17
N GLU A 110 12.58 -0.99 6.09
CA GLU A 110 13.06 -1.31 7.42
C GLU A 110 11.97 -1.02 8.44
N ALA A 111 11.87 -1.85 9.48
CA ALA A 111 10.95 -1.63 10.59
C ALA A 111 11.67 -0.83 11.68
N ILE A 112 11.00 0.18 12.22
CA ILE A 112 11.48 1.00 13.33
C ILE A 112 10.46 0.92 14.47
N GLY A 113 10.91 0.51 15.66
CA GLY A 113 10.07 0.46 16.86
C GLY A 113 9.03 -0.67 16.87
N ILE A 114 9.19 -1.70 16.04
CA ILE A 114 8.34 -2.89 16.02
C ILE A 114 9.11 -4.06 16.65
N SER A 115 8.47 -4.79 17.58
CA SER A 115 9.13 -5.91 18.27
C SER A 115 9.52 -7.03 17.29
N ALA A 116 10.62 -7.71 17.57
CA ALA A 116 11.12 -8.84 16.79
C ALA A 116 10.06 -9.92 16.59
N ASP A 117 9.29 -10.27 17.64
CA ASP A 117 8.24 -11.29 17.56
C ASP A 117 7.18 -10.99 16.50
N VAL A 118 6.80 -9.71 16.36
CA VAL A 118 5.83 -9.26 15.34
C VAL A 118 6.46 -9.32 13.95
N ILE A 119 7.74 -8.91 13.84
CA ILE A 119 8.45 -8.92 12.57
C ILE A 119 8.64 -10.35 12.07
N ASP A 120 9.14 -11.25 12.90
CA ASP A 120 9.40 -12.63 12.52
C ASP A 120 8.13 -13.35 12.06
N LYS A 121 7.00 -13.01 12.67
CA LYS A 121 5.72 -13.65 12.39
C LYS A 121 4.98 -13.06 11.19
N TYR A 122 4.96 -11.74 11.06
CA TYR A 122 4.09 -11.02 10.10
C TYR A 122 4.84 -10.23 9.04
N PHE A 123 6.09 -9.87 9.28
CA PHE A 123 6.95 -9.12 8.37
C PHE A 123 8.25 -9.88 8.09
N THR A 124 8.15 -11.20 7.98
CA THR A 124 9.30 -12.11 7.82
C THR A 124 10.27 -11.60 6.75
N GLY A 125 11.54 -11.43 7.12
CA GLY A 125 12.59 -10.93 6.23
C GLY A 125 12.81 -9.42 6.28
N THR A 126 11.94 -8.65 6.96
CA THR A 126 12.14 -7.21 7.17
C THR A 126 13.18 -6.99 8.27
N VAL A 127 14.14 -6.10 8.04
CA VAL A 127 15.15 -5.74 9.03
C VAL A 127 14.52 -4.83 10.08
N SER A 128 14.68 -5.17 11.36
CA SER A 128 14.29 -4.31 12.47
C SER A 128 15.46 -3.45 12.93
N ARG A 129 15.18 -2.16 13.13
CA ARG A 129 16.11 -1.22 13.74
C ARG A 129 15.46 -0.66 15.02
N VAL A 130 15.66 -1.38 16.11
CA VAL A 130 15.21 -0.99 17.45
C VAL A 130 16.35 -0.33 18.18
#